data_af321712c9590bb803e5f97c65bf44ae
#
_entry.id   af321712c9590bb803e5f97c65bf44ae
#
_cell.length_a   1.000
_cell.length_b   1.000
_cell.length_c   1.000
_cell.angle_alpha   90.00
_cell.angle_beta   90.00
_cell.angle_gamma   90.00
#
_symmetry.space_group_name_H-M   'P 1'
#
loop_
_entity.id
_entity.type
_entity.pdbx_description
1 polymer ?
#
loop_
_entity_poly.entity_id
_entity_poly.type
_entity_poly.pdbx_seq_one_letter_code
_entity_poly.pdbx_strand_id
1 'polypeptide(L)'
;MTVLPRPILAVALLTAALLSSAVASASESVTRTRMLAAENIASIVVEAAVGEVRIEPGESNAIEARVTLTAKRNTGIGALPDVSKLQMSATTRGDQLRLGVDSKNIEERWVLRLPKKVFSALEAKLGVGEVKITVPARRIEVDLGVGDARVDAASGAISVRVGTGNAEIRSARTNVGTVEGTTGVGGLTVTGVDGTVDRHWVGGSIAGKGRGREPIEVTVGVGDLTVTLTE
;
A
#
# COMPACT_ATOMS: atom_id res chain seq x y z
N MET A 1 74.31 6.96 -56.97
CA MET A 1 73.21 6.00 -56.66
C MET A 1 72.48 6.53 -55.46
N THR A 2 71.37 7.24 -55.69
CA THR A 2 70.60 7.92 -54.69
C THR A 2 69.30 7.17 -54.47
N VAL A 3 69.09 6.60 -53.30
CA VAL A 3 67.87 5.84 -52.92
C VAL A 3 66.88 6.82 -52.31
N LEU A 4 65.73 6.99 -52.94
CA LEU A 4 64.57 7.74 -52.42
C LEU A 4 63.81 6.91 -51.37
N PRO A 5 63.39 7.47 -50.25
CA PRO A 5 62.45 6.80 -49.33
C PRO A 5 60.99 6.93 -49.77
N ARG A 6 60.24 5.82 -49.68
CA ARG A 6 58.82 5.73 -49.93
C ARG A 6 58.00 6.34 -48.81
N PRO A 7 56.92 7.08 -49.05
CA PRO A 7 56.02 7.55 -48.00
C PRO A 7 55.08 6.42 -47.53
N ILE A 8 55.02 6.27 -46.19
CA ILE A 8 54.09 5.39 -45.51
C ILE A 8 52.75 6.13 -45.40
N LEU A 9 51.73 5.57 -46.07
CA LEU A 9 50.37 6.09 -45.99
C LEU A 9 49.74 5.62 -44.67
N ALA A 10 49.54 6.54 -43.72
CA ALA A 10 48.85 6.29 -42.49
C ALA A 10 47.33 6.39 -42.74
N VAL A 11 46.62 5.24 -42.69
CA VAL A 11 45.19 5.17 -42.72
C VAL A 11 44.67 5.44 -41.34
N ALA A 12 44.08 6.62 -41.11
CA ALA A 12 43.36 6.95 -39.86
C ALA A 12 42.00 6.32 -39.91
N LEU A 13 41.80 5.27 -39.11
CA LEU A 13 40.48 4.70 -38.85
C LEU A 13 39.70 5.63 -37.87
N LEU A 14 38.74 6.35 -38.42
CA LEU A 14 37.82 7.18 -37.63
C LEU A 14 36.71 6.26 -37.11
N THR A 15 36.84 5.76 -35.88
CA THR A 15 35.75 5.04 -35.18
C THR A 15 34.75 6.07 -34.66
N ALA A 16 33.63 6.22 -35.35
CA ALA A 16 32.48 6.97 -34.86
C ALA A 16 31.79 6.16 -33.73
N ALA A 17 32.04 6.55 -32.49
CA ALA A 17 31.28 6.05 -31.36
C ALA A 17 29.88 6.66 -31.39
N LEU A 18 28.89 5.87 -31.80
CA LEU A 18 27.47 6.17 -31.62
C LEU A 18 27.15 6.12 -30.11
N LEU A 19 27.17 7.26 -29.46
CA LEU A 19 26.57 7.43 -28.15
C LEU A 19 25.04 7.36 -28.32
N SER A 20 24.50 6.17 -28.15
CA SER A 20 23.06 5.99 -27.91
C SER A 20 22.74 6.54 -26.54
N SER A 21 22.35 7.81 -26.46
CA SER A 21 21.73 8.39 -25.28
C SER A 21 20.37 7.72 -25.10
N ALA A 22 20.31 6.69 -24.25
CA ALA A 22 19.07 6.20 -23.71
C ALA A 22 18.45 7.33 -22.92
N VAL A 23 17.48 8.03 -23.51
CA VAL A 23 16.61 8.95 -22.80
C VAL A 23 15.75 8.06 -21.89
N ALA A 24 16.22 7.84 -20.67
CA ALA A 24 15.40 7.33 -19.60
C ALA A 24 14.30 8.38 -19.41
N SER A 25 13.07 8.07 -19.83
CA SER A 25 11.89 8.86 -19.48
C SER A 25 11.74 8.76 -17.97
N ALA A 26 12.37 9.68 -17.24
CA ALA A 26 12.13 9.83 -15.83
C ALA A 26 10.66 10.19 -15.66
N SER A 27 9.86 9.31 -15.09
CA SER A 27 8.51 9.66 -14.68
C SER A 27 8.63 10.78 -13.65
N GLU A 28 7.99 11.91 -13.92
CA GLU A 28 8.00 13.02 -12.97
C GLU A 28 7.34 12.56 -11.66
N SER A 29 8.09 12.64 -10.57
CA SER A 29 7.58 12.29 -9.25
C SER A 29 7.91 13.40 -8.26
N VAL A 30 6.99 13.66 -7.34
CA VAL A 30 7.16 14.63 -6.28
C VAL A 30 6.76 14.05 -4.93
N THR A 31 7.54 14.34 -3.90
CA THR A 31 7.24 13.91 -2.53
C THR A 31 6.75 15.09 -1.71
N ARG A 32 5.66 14.88 -0.98
CA ARG A 32 5.12 15.82 0.01
C ARG A 32 5.19 15.17 1.39
N THR A 33 5.64 15.93 2.38
CA THR A 33 5.71 15.46 3.77
C THR A 33 5.06 16.49 4.68
N ARG A 34 4.26 16.02 5.64
CA ARG A 34 3.67 16.85 6.69
C ARG A 34 3.87 16.17 8.05
N MET A 35 4.21 17.00 9.03
CA MET A 35 4.17 16.62 10.46
C MET A 35 2.92 17.20 11.06
N LEU A 36 2.09 16.36 11.68
CA LEU A 36 0.80 16.74 12.24
C LEU A 36 0.77 16.37 13.72
N ALA A 37 0.25 17.27 14.54
CA ALA A 37 0.07 16.99 15.98
C ALA A 37 -0.89 15.81 16.17
N ALA A 38 -0.49 14.84 17.00
CA ALA A 38 -1.28 13.64 17.23
C ALA A 38 -2.22 13.73 18.43
N GLU A 39 -2.08 14.76 19.27
CA GLU A 39 -2.74 14.85 20.60
C GLU A 39 -4.26 14.74 20.51
N ASN A 40 -4.87 15.46 19.59
CA ASN A 40 -6.32 15.51 19.43
C ASN A 40 -6.86 14.59 18.31
N ILE A 41 -6.00 13.76 17.72
CA ILE A 41 -6.41 12.85 16.63
C ILE A 41 -6.63 11.47 17.23
N ALA A 42 -7.87 10.98 17.22
CA ALA A 42 -8.22 9.63 17.63
C ALA A 42 -8.40 8.68 16.44
N SER A 43 -8.74 9.19 15.26
CA SER A 43 -8.91 8.37 14.06
C SER A 43 -8.23 8.98 12.84
N ILE A 44 -7.79 8.10 11.93
CA ILE A 44 -7.09 8.47 10.69
C ILE A 44 -7.73 7.74 9.52
N VAL A 45 -8.04 8.48 8.46
CA VAL A 45 -8.53 7.97 7.19
C VAL A 45 -7.56 8.36 6.09
N VAL A 46 -7.10 7.39 5.30
CA VAL A 46 -6.27 7.61 4.11
C VAL A 46 -7.05 7.16 2.89
N GLU A 47 -7.21 8.05 1.92
CA GLU A 47 -7.89 7.76 0.68
C GLU A 47 -6.94 7.97 -0.50
N ALA A 48 -6.77 6.94 -1.33
CA ALA A 48 -5.98 6.98 -2.54
C ALA A 48 -6.68 6.22 -3.68
N ALA A 49 -6.47 6.66 -4.91
CA ALA A 49 -7.06 5.99 -6.06
C ALA A 49 -6.22 4.80 -6.54
N VAL A 50 -4.92 5.01 -6.73
CA VAL A 50 -3.99 4.01 -7.25
C VAL A 50 -2.65 4.14 -6.55
N GLY A 51 -2.06 3.03 -6.12
CA GLY A 51 -0.71 3.04 -5.57
C GLY A 51 -0.53 2.19 -4.32
N GLU A 52 0.08 2.75 -3.30
CA GLU A 52 0.42 2.04 -2.06
C GLU A 52 0.05 2.89 -0.84
N VAL A 53 -0.53 2.26 0.17
CA VAL A 53 -0.77 2.85 1.49
C VAL A 53 -0.06 2.01 2.54
N ARG A 54 0.94 2.59 3.19
CA ARG A 54 1.68 1.96 4.28
C ARG A 54 1.50 2.75 5.56
N ILE A 55 1.04 2.08 6.62
CA ILE A 55 0.90 2.65 7.96
C ILE A 55 1.79 1.86 8.91
N GLU A 56 2.81 2.52 9.44
CA GLU A 56 3.88 1.91 10.22
C GLU A 56 4.16 2.68 11.52
N PRO A 57 4.79 2.05 12.53
CA PRO A 57 5.15 2.75 13.75
C PRO A 57 6.22 3.81 13.46
N GLY A 58 6.06 4.99 14.05
CA GLY A 58 7.01 6.09 14.05
C GLY A 58 7.70 6.25 15.41
N GLU A 59 8.79 6.99 15.40
CA GLU A 59 9.57 7.28 16.62
C GLU A 59 9.18 8.61 17.27
N SER A 60 8.56 9.52 16.50
CA SER A 60 8.15 10.84 16.99
C SER A 60 6.78 10.80 17.67
N ASN A 61 6.47 11.83 18.46
CA ASN A 61 5.14 12.03 19.05
C ASN A 61 4.13 12.64 18.06
N ALA A 62 4.54 12.91 16.82
CA ALA A 62 3.70 13.45 15.77
C ALA A 62 3.36 12.39 14.72
N ILE A 63 2.28 12.61 13.97
CA ILE A 63 1.94 11.85 12.78
C ILE A 63 2.80 12.40 11.64
N GLU A 64 3.71 11.58 11.10
CA GLU A 64 4.41 11.89 9.85
C GLU A 64 3.62 11.33 8.68
N ALA A 65 3.07 12.21 7.85
CA ALA A 65 2.42 11.83 6.61
C ALA A 65 3.29 12.19 5.42
N ARG A 66 3.69 11.19 4.65
CA ARG A 66 4.47 11.35 3.42
C ARG A 66 3.72 10.73 2.26
N VAL A 67 3.61 11.46 1.15
CA VAL A 67 3.11 10.94 -0.11
C VAL A 67 4.07 11.24 -1.24
N THR A 68 4.39 10.24 -2.03
CA THR A 68 5.11 10.38 -3.31
C THR A 68 4.09 10.22 -4.42
N LEU A 69 4.00 11.26 -5.25
CA LEU A 69 3.07 11.37 -6.38
C LEU A 69 3.85 11.15 -7.66
N THR A 70 3.42 10.21 -8.47
CA THR A 70 4.06 9.90 -9.76
C THR A 70 3.01 10.03 -10.86
N ALA A 71 3.32 10.83 -11.89
CA ALA A 71 2.45 10.95 -13.05
C ALA A 71 2.35 9.62 -13.79
N LYS A 72 1.14 9.12 -14.02
CA LYS A 72 0.88 7.92 -14.84
C LYS A 72 0.39 8.33 -16.21
N ARG A 73 1.04 7.80 -17.24
CA ARG A 73 0.56 7.92 -18.62
C ARG A 73 -0.59 6.93 -18.80
N ASN A 74 -1.81 7.45 -18.87
CA ASN A 74 -2.89 6.63 -19.40
C ASN A 74 -2.64 6.36 -20.89
N THR A 75 -3.07 5.22 -21.39
CA THR A 75 -2.93 4.78 -22.80
C THR A 75 -3.66 5.69 -23.80
N GLY A 76 -4.14 6.86 -23.38
CA GLY A 76 -4.81 7.87 -24.19
C GLY A 76 -3.89 9.02 -24.62
N ILE A 77 -4.30 9.72 -25.66
CA ILE A 77 -3.68 10.95 -26.15
C ILE A 77 -3.98 12.07 -25.13
N GLY A 78 -3.05 12.36 -24.25
CA GLY A 78 -3.18 13.42 -23.24
C GLY A 78 -1.84 13.77 -22.60
N ALA A 79 -1.70 15.01 -22.13
CA ALA A 79 -0.53 15.45 -21.37
C ALA A 79 -0.50 14.73 -20.02
N LEU A 80 0.70 14.39 -19.54
CA LEU A 80 0.89 13.92 -18.18
C LEU A 80 0.41 14.96 -17.18
N PRO A 81 -0.23 14.58 -16.07
CA PRO A 81 -0.58 15.53 -15.03
C PRO A 81 0.69 16.16 -14.44
N ASP A 82 0.67 17.46 -14.23
CA ASP A 82 1.74 18.19 -13.58
C ASP A 82 1.70 17.92 -12.05
N VAL A 83 2.44 16.89 -11.62
CA VAL A 83 2.50 16.49 -10.20
C VAL A 83 3.19 17.53 -9.33
N SER A 84 3.93 18.49 -9.90
CA SER A 84 4.65 19.50 -9.14
C SER A 84 3.69 20.45 -8.40
N LYS A 85 2.49 20.63 -8.92
CA LYS A 85 1.44 21.49 -8.35
C LYS A 85 0.52 20.78 -7.36
N LEU A 86 0.57 19.44 -7.32
CA LEU A 86 -0.30 18.67 -6.45
C LEU A 86 0.13 18.79 -4.99
N GLN A 87 -0.85 18.90 -4.11
CA GLN A 87 -0.65 19.01 -2.67
C GLN A 87 -1.37 17.88 -1.94
N MET A 88 -0.76 17.46 -0.84
CA MET A 88 -1.41 16.60 0.13
C MET A 88 -2.54 17.38 0.82
N SER A 89 -3.75 16.87 0.74
CA SER A 89 -4.87 17.32 1.57
C SER A 89 -4.78 16.64 2.93
N ALA A 90 -4.84 17.44 4.00
CA ALA A 90 -4.91 16.95 5.37
C ALA A 90 -5.99 17.78 6.09
N THR A 91 -7.15 17.17 6.30
CA THR A 91 -8.32 17.83 6.89
C THR A 91 -8.67 17.15 8.21
N THR A 92 -8.81 17.93 9.28
CA THR A 92 -9.25 17.45 10.58
C THR A 92 -10.70 17.85 10.80
N ARG A 93 -11.55 16.91 11.18
CA ARG A 93 -12.93 17.12 11.61
C ARG A 93 -13.15 16.42 12.94
N GLY A 94 -13.31 17.22 14.02
CA GLY A 94 -13.30 16.68 15.37
C GLY A 94 -11.95 16.03 15.67
N ASP A 95 -11.95 14.76 16.01
CA ASP A 95 -10.77 13.94 16.29
C ASP A 95 -10.34 13.05 15.11
N GLN A 96 -10.97 13.20 13.93
CA GLN A 96 -10.63 12.45 12.71
C GLN A 96 -9.75 13.27 11.79
N LEU A 97 -8.59 12.72 11.43
CA LEU A 97 -7.70 13.19 10.38
C LEU A 97 -7.98 12.45 9.08
N ARG A 98 -8.32 13.17 8.02
CA ARG A 98 -8.46 12.63 6.67
C ARG A 98 -7.31 13.10 5.79
N LEU A 99 -6.65 12.16 5.13
CA LEU A 99 -5.53 12.35 4.22
C LEU A 99 -5.89 11.87 2.82
N GLY A 100 -5.47 12.63 1.80
CA GLY A 100 -5.70 12.28 0.40
C GLY A 100 -5.02 13.27 -0.54
N VAL A 101 -5.17 13.02 -1.85
CA VAL A 101 -4.74 13.95 -2.92
C VAL A 101 -5.91 14.11 -3.89
N ASP A 102 -6.27 15.36 -4.16
CA ASP A 102 -7.33 15.65 -5.16
C ASP A 102 -6.71 15.69 -6.55
N SER A 103 -6.54 14.51 -7.15
CA SER A 103 -6.05 14.38 -8.53
C SER A 103 -6.44 13.03 -9.13
N LYS A 104 -6.44 12.98 -10.46
CA LYS A 104 -6.66 11.76 -11.25
C LYS A 104 -5.40 11.45 -12.06
N ASN A 105 -5.26 10.19 -12.48
CA ASN A 105 -4.14 9.72 -13.31
C ASN A 105 -2.75 9.88 -12.68
N ILE A 106 -2.69 9.72 -11.37
CA ILE A 106 -1.45 9.67 -10.60
C ILE A 106 -1.36 8.35 -9.84
N GLU A 107 -0.14 7.94 -9.56
CA GLU A 107 0.15 6.92 -8.56
C GLU A 107 0.56 7.59 -7.27
N GLU A 108 -0.02 7.15 -6.17
CA GLU A 108 0.19 7.69 -4.84
C GLU A 108 0.88 6.63 -3.97
N ARG A 109 2.07 6.94 -3.46
CA ARG A 109 2.70 6.09 -2.45
C ARG A 109 2.69 6.81 -1.11
N TRP A 110 1.80 6.37 -0.24
CA TRP A 110 1.62 6.88 1.10
C TRP A 110 2.45 6.11 2.11
N VAL A 111 3.16 6.82 2.97
CA VAL A 111 3.81 6.28 4.16
C VAL A 111 3.39 7.14 5.35
N LEU A 112 2.60 6.55 6.25
CA LEU A 112 2.23 7.16 7.51
C LEU A 112 3.02 6.53 8.63
N ARG A 113 3.78 7.35 9.36
CA ARG A 113 4.44 6.95 10.60
C ARG A 113 3.69 7.50 11.78
N LEU A 114 3.20 6.60 12.62
CA LEU A 114 2.33 6.94 13.72
C LEU A 114 3.06 6.88 15.06
N PRO A 115 2.79 7.83 15.98
CA PRO A 115 3.35 7.80 17.32
C PRO A 115 2.90 6.56 18.09
N LYS A 116 3.65 6.21 19.16
CA LYS A 116 3.34 5.10 20.07
C LYS A 116 2.10 5.39 20.92
N LYS A 117 0.96 5.56 20.30
CA LYS A 117 -0.34 5.65 20.97
C LYS A 117 -1.35 4.74 20.28
N VAL A 118 -2.38 4.32 20.97
CA VAL A 118 -3.47 3.52 20.40
C VAL A 118 -4.52 4.45 19.80
N PHE A 119 -4.68 4.42 18.50
CA PHE A 119 -5.75 5.13 17.80
C PHE A 119 -7.07 4.39 17.95
N SER A 120 -8.18 5.13 17.94
CA SER A 120 -9.53 4.55 17.97
C SER A 120 -9.85 3.86 16.65
N ALA A 121 -9.46 4.44 15.52
CA ALA A 121 -9.64 3.83 14.22
C ALA A 121 -8.53 4.22 13.23
N LEU A 122 -8.13 3.26 12.41
CA LEU A 122 -7.31 3.44 11.20
C LEU A 122 -8.10 2.91 10.02
N GLU A 123 -8.33 3.74 9.04
CA GLU A 123 -9.07 3.40 7.83
C GLU A 123 -8.22 3.68 6.61
N ALA A 124 -8.06 2.69 5.73
CA ALA A 124 -7.38 2.81 4.44
C ALA A 124 -8.34 2.46 3.31
N LYS A 125 -8.56 3.41 2.40
CA LYS A 125 -9.34 3.22 1.17
C LYS A 125 -8.44 3.34 -0.03
N LEU A 126 -8.34 2.29 -0.82
CA LEU A 126 -7.51 2.26 -2.02
C LEU A 126 -8.28 1.63 -3.19
N GLY A 127 -8.31 2.32 -4.32
CA GLY A 127 -8.93 1.76 -5.52
C GLY A 127 -8.14 0.59 -6.09
N VAL A 128 -6.85 0.79 -6.37
CA VAL A 128 -5.96 -0.23 -6.95
C VAL A 128 -4.58 -0.15 -6.33
N GLY A 129 -4.03 -1.27 -5.85
CA GLY A 129 -2.66 -1.34 -5.36
C GLY A 129 -2.45 -2.16 -4.10
N GLU A 130 -1.62 -1.69 -3.18
CA GLU A 130 -1.26 -2.41 -1.96
C GLU A 130 -1.57 -1.58 -0.71
N VAL A 131 -2.18 -2.23 0.29
CA VAL A 131 -2.37 -1.66 1.63
C VAL A 131 -1.59 -2.49 2.64
N LYS A 132 -0.74 -1.84 3.45
CA LYS A 132 0.00 -2.49 4.52
C LYS A 132 -0.13 -1.71 5.82
N ILE A 133 -0.65 -2.36 6.87
CA ILE A 133 -0.81 -1.77 8.21
C ILE A 133 -0.07 -2.64 9.21
N THR A 134 0.88 -2.05 9.95
CA THR A 134 1.71 -2.75 10.95
C THR A 134 1.63 -2.12 12.35
N VAL A 135 0.62 -1.28 12.59
CA VAL A 135 0.40 -0.62 13.88
C VAL A 135 -0.91 -1.08 14.51
N PRO A 136 -0.99 -1.20 15.84
CA PRO A 136 -2.24 -1.53 16.51
C PRO A 136 -3.17 -0.31 16.57
N ALA A 137 -4.47 -0.58 16.48
CA ALA A 137 -5.53 0.38 16.76
C ALA A 137 -6.73 -0.37 17.36
N ARG A 138 -7.69 0.34 17.95
CA ARG A 138 -8.91 -0.31 18.42
C ARG A 138 -9.75 -0.88 17.28
N ARG A 139 -9.72 -0.21 16.12
CA ARG A 139 -10.35 -0.67 14.88
C ARG A 139 -9.44 -0.39 13.70
N ILE A 140 -9.31 -1.38 12.82
CA ILE A 140 -8.60 -1.26 11.54
C ILE A 140 -9.60 -1.62 10.45
N GLU A 141 -9.79 -0.72 9.50
CA GLU A 141 -10.65 -0.94 8.33
C GLU A 141 -9.84 -0.76 7.05
N VAL A 142 -9.96 -1.72 6.13
CA VAL A 142 -9.34 -1.67 4.81
C VAL A 142 -10.39 -1.94 3.76
N ASP A 143 -10.60 -0.98 2.85
CA ASP A 143 -11.39 -1.13 1.64
C ASP A 143 -10.48 -1.05 0.42
N LEU A 144 -10.27 -2.16 -0.26
CA LEU A 144 -9.40 -2.27 -1.43
C LEU A 144 -10.19 -2.81 -2.63
N GLY A 145 -10.21 -2.04 -3.71
CA GLY A 145 -10.88 -2.48 -4.94
C GLY A 145 -10.14 -3.64 -5.61
N VAL A 146 -8.87 -3.42 -5.98
CA VAL A 146 -8.02 -4.41 -6.64
C VAL A 146 -6.61 -4.38 -6.06
N GLY A 147 -6.07 -5.52 -5.64
CA GLY A 147 -4.69 -5.64 -5.15
C GLY A 147 -4.58 -6.42 -3.84
N ASP A 148 -3.53 -6.15 -3.08
CA ASP A 148 -3.21 -6.92 -1.89
C ASP A 148 -3.34 -6.09 -0.61
N ALA A 149 -4.06 -6.64 0.38
CA ALA A 149 -4.21 -6.06 1.71
C ALA A 149 -3.46 -6.91 2.73
N ARG A 150 -2.55 -6.28 3.48
CA ARG A 150 -1.82 -6.92 4.57
C ARG A 150 -1.98 -6.15 5.87
N VAL A 151 -2.53 -6.80 6.87
CA VAL A 151 -2.68 -6.25 8.22
C VAL A 151 -1.94 -7.15 9.21
N ASP A 152 -0.93 -6.58 9.86
CA ASP A 152 -0.16 -7.23 10.92
C ASP A 152 -0.30 -6.39 12.20
N ALA A 153 -1.35 -6.67 12.97
CA ALA A 153 -1.70 -5.90 14.15
C ALA A 153 -1.95 -6.81 15.35
N ALA A 154 -1.17 -6.62 16.39
CA ALA A 154 -1.26 -7.42 17.61
C ALA A 154 -2.57 -7.21 18.37
N SER A 155 -3.31 -6.12 18.14
CA SER A 155 -4.54 -5.80 18.88
C SER A 155 -5.54 -4.99 18.04
N GLY A 156 -6.82 -5.12 18.41
CA GLY A 156 -7.96 -4.40 17.85
C GLY A 156 -8.84 -5.25 16.92
N ALA A 157 -10.03 -4.74 16.66
CA ALA A 157 -10.94 -5.27 15.68
C ALA A 157 -10.42 -5.01 14.26
N ILE A 158 -10.49 -5.99 13.37
CA ILE A 158 -9.97 -5.87 12.00
C ILE A 158 -11.11 -6.17 11.01
N SER A 159 -11.37 -5.26 10.10
CA SER A 159 -12.31 -5.44 9.00
C SER A 159 -11.61 -5.16 7.67
N VAL A 160 -11.54 -6.14 6.78
CA VAL A 160 -10.88 -6.03 5.49
C VAL A 160 -11.82 -6.45 4.37
N ARG A 161 -11.97 -5.59 3.38
CA ARG A 161 -12.72 -5.88 2.14
C ARG A 161 -11.78 -5.73 0.95
N VAL A 162 -11.68 -6.78 0.14
CA VAL A 162 -10.91 -6.78 -1.11
C VAL A 162 -11.84 -7.24 -2.23
N GLY A 163 -11.98 -6.42 -3.26
CA GLY A 163 -12.79 -6.79 -4.44
C GLY A 163 -12.12 -7.90 -5.24
N THR A 164 -10.89 -7.67 -5.70
CA THR A 164 -10.08 -8.67 -6.42
C THR A 164 -8.63 -8.57 -5.94
N GLY A 165 -8.07 -9.70 -5.50
CA GLY A 165 -6.71 -9.79 -4.96
C GLY A 165 -6.66 -10.54 -3.65
N ASN A 166 -5.63 -10.31 -2.83
CA ASN A 166 -5.41 -11.13 -1.66
C ASN A 166 -5.55 -10.33 -0.36
N ALA A 167 -5.99 -11.00 0.70
CA ALA A 167 -6.00 -10.46 2.06
C ALA A 167 -5.17 -11.35 2.98
N GLU A 168 -4.17 -10.77 3.64
CA GLU A 168 -3.35 -11.44 4.64
C GLU A 168 -3.49 -10.73 5.98
N ILE A 169 -4.00 -11.44 6.99
CA ILE A 169 -4.21 -10.90 8.33
C ILE A 169 -3.35 -11.69 9.31
N ARG A 170 -2.57 -10.98 10.12
CA ARG A 170 -1.84 -11.54 11.27
C ARG A 170 -2.24 -10.82 12.54
N SER A 171 -2.58 -11.56 13.57
CA SER A 171 -2.92 -11.00 14.88
C SER A 171 -2.58 -11.96 16.01
N ALA A 172 -2.53 -11.45 17.25
CA ALA A 172 -2.34 -12.30 18.41
C ALA A 172 -3.63 -13.05 18.75
N ARG A 173 -3.53 -14.37 18.98
CA ARG A 173 -4.66 -15.22 19.35
C ARG A 173 -5.35 -14.78 20.63
N THR A 174 -4.58 -14.21 21.56
CA THR A 174 -5.08 -13.68 22.83
C THR A 174 -5.92 -12.40 22.67
N ASN A 175 -5.81 -11.71 21.54
CA ASN A 175 -6.60 -10.53 21.23
C ASN A 175 -7.93 -10.89 20.53
N VAL A 176 -7.91 -11.86 19.63
CA VAL A 176 -9.00 -12.19 18.73
C VAL A 176 -10.05 -13.05 19.41
N GLY A 177 -11.31 -12.62 19.38
CA GLY A 177 -12.48 -13.37 19.86
C GLY A 177 -13.11 -14.22 18.78
N THR A 178 -13.46 -13.59 17.65
CA THR A 178 -14.08 -14.27 16.51
C THR A 178 -13.30 -13.98 15.23
N VAL A 179 -13.27 -14.95 14.33
CA VAL A 179 -12.77 -14.81 12.97
C VAL A 179 -13.86 -15.21 12.01
N GLU A 180 -14.30 -14.26 11.19
CA GLU A 180 -15.25 -14.50 10.11
C GLU A 180 -14.60 -14.08 8.79
N GLY A 181 -14.54 -15.01 7.83
CA GLY A 181 -13.92 -14.76 6.54
C GLY A 181 -14.70 -15.40 5.41
N THR A 182 -14.80 -14.71 4.29
CA THR A 182 -15.45 -15.23 3.07
C THR A 182 -14.61 -14.93 1.85
N THR A 183 -14.55 -15.92 0.94
CA THR A 183 -14.03 -15.72 -0.42
C THR A 183 -15.12 -16.13 -1.41
N GLY A 184 -15.37 -15.27 -2.41
CA GLY A 184 -16.30 -15.62 -3.49
C GLY A 184 -15.67 -16.64 -4.44
N VAL A 185 -14.47 -16.36 -4.92
CA VAL A 185 -13.67 -17.25 -5.79
C VAL A 185 -12.23 -17.21 -5.30
N GLY A 186 -11.67 -18.35 -4.88
CA GLY A 186 -10.27 -18.42 -4.45
C GLY A 186 -10.03 -19.28 -3.23
N GLY A 187 -8.80 -19.24 -2.74
CA GLY A 187 -8.33 -20.02 -1.60
C GLY A 187 -8.65 -19.36 -0.26
N LEU A 188 -8.79 -20.22 0.76
CA LEU A 188 -9.03 -19.80 2.13
C LEU A 188 -8.11 -20.58 3.06
N THR A 189 -7.22 -19.89 3.77
CA THR A 189 -6.28 -20.46 4.71
C THR A 189 -6.41 -19.81 6.08
N VAL A 190 -6.54 -20.61 7.11
CA VAL A 190 -6.59 -20.13 8.49
C VAL A 190 -5.73 -20.97 9.38
N THR A 191 -4.96 -20.33 10.25
CA THR A 191 -4.06 -20.96 11.20
C THR A 191 -4.24 -20.33 12.58
N GLY A 192 -4.23 -21.16 13.62
CA GLY A 192 -4.28 -20.71 15.02
C GLY A 192 -5.68 -20.39 15.54
N VAL A 193 -6.75 -20.79 14.84
CA VAL A 193 -8.14 -20.67 15.31
C VAL A 193 -8.74 -22.02 15.69
N ASP A 194 -9.68 -21.99 16.63
CA ASP A 194 -10.54 -23.13 16.93
C ASP A 194 -11.87 -22.89 16.16
N GLY A 195 -12.16 -23.69 15.14
CA GLY A 195 -13.38 -23.47 14.35
C GLY A 195 -13.49 -24.34 13.10
N THR A 196 -14.48 -24.04 12.29
CA THR A 196 -14.79 -24.73 11.05
C THR A 196 -14.37 -23.88 9.85
N VAL A 197 -13.77 -24.56 8.87
CA VAL A 197 -13.48 -24.00 7.56
C VAL A 197 -14.37 -24.72 6.56
N ASP A 198 -15.33 -24.03 6.01
CA ASP A 198 -16.21 -24.57 5.00
C ASP A 198 -15.72 -24.17 3.61
N ARG A 199 -15.38 -25.16 2.79
CA ARG A 199 -14.85 -24.97 1.45
C ARG A 199 -15.86 -25.42 0.42
N HIS A 200 -16.21 -24.51 -0.47
CA HIS A 200 -17.03 -24.79 -1.63
C HIS A 200 -16.16 -24.86 -2.89
N TRP A 201 -16.72 -25.40 -3.98
CA TRP A 201 -16.00 -25.56 -5.26
C TRP A 201 -15.45 -24.26 -5.84
N VAL A 202 -16.01 -23.11 -5.49
CA VAL A 202 -15.71 -21.79 -6.07
C VAL A 202 -15.27 -20.77 -5.01
N GLY A 203 -15.39 -21.07 -3.72
CA GLY A 203 -15.03 -20.17 -2.64
C GLY A 203 -15.14 -20.85 -1.29
N GLY A 204 -15.18 -20.07 -0.22
CA GLY A 204 -15.28 -20.64 1.10
C GLY A 204 -15.61 -19.61 2.18
N SER A 205 -15.98 -20.12 3.34
CA SER A 205 -16.19 -19.33 4.54
C SER A 205 -15.45 -19.91 5.75
N ILE A 206 -15.10 -19.03 6.67
CA ILE A 206 -14.54 -19.37 7.97
C ILE A 206 -15.44 -18.83 9.04
N ALA A 207 -15.68 -19.66 10.05
CA ALA A 207 -16.13 -19.22 11.36
C ALA A 207 -15.22 -19.85 12.40
N GLY A 208 -14.43 -19.04 13.08
CA GLY A 208 -13.43 -19.47 14.05
C GLY A 208 -13.41 -18.63 15.30
N LYS A 209 -12.77 -19.13 16.35
CA LYS A 209 -12.60 -18.43 17.62
C LYS A 209 -11.13 -18.40 18.03
N GLY A 210 -10.70 -17.25 18.51
CA GLY A 210 -9.47 -17.09 19.26
C GLY A 210 -9.69 -17.18 20.77
N ARG A 211 -8.83 -16.56 21.56
CA ARG A 211 -8.92 -16.53 23.03
C ARG A 211 -9.25 -15.14 23.59
N GLY A 212 -9.43 -14.15 22.71
CA GLY A 212 -9.67 -12.76 23.05
C GLY A 212 -11.13 -12.33 22.90
N ARG A 213 -11.32 -11.07 22.49
CA ARG A 213 -12.64 -10.44 22.36
C ARG A 213 -12.86 -9.72 21.03
N GLU A 214 -11.79 -9.32 20.34
CA GLU A 214 -11.89 -8.48 19.16
C GLU A 214 -12.24 -9.32 17.91
N PRO A 215 -13.16 -8.86 17.06
CA PRO A 215 -13.53 -9.57 15.84
C PRO A 215 -12.51 -9.33 14.73
N ILE A 216 -12.33 -10.34 13.89
CA ILE A 216 -11.72 -10.24 12.57
C ILE A 216 -12.79 -10.60 11.54
N GLU A 217 -13.10 -9.67 10.65
CA GLU A 217 -14.04 -9.83 9.55
C GLU A 217 -13.33 -9.57 8.22
N VAL A 218 -13.31 -10.56 7.32
CA VAL A 218 -12.62 -10.41 6.03
C VAL A 218 -13.49 -10.91 4.89
N THR A 219 -13.60 -10.09 3.85
CA THR A 219 -14.29 -10.45 2.61
C THR A 219 -13.39 -10.23 1.42
N VAL A 220 -13.20 -11.29 0.62
CA VAL A 220 -12.47 -11.24 -0.66
C VAL A 220 -13.45 -11.68 -1.77
N GLY A 221 -13.66 -10.83 -2.76
CA GLY A 221 -14.52 -11.19 -3.89
C GLY A 221 -13.89 -12.28 -4.74
N VAL A 222 -12.71 -12.01 -5.29
CA VAL A 222 -11.90 -12.94 -6.11
C VAL A 222 -10.46 -12.89 -5.65
N GLY A 223 -9.91 -14.00 -5.20
CA GLY A 223 -8.53 -14.11 -4.70
C GLY A 223 -8.43 -14.89 -3.39
N ASP A 224 -7.29 -14.82 -2.76
CA ASP A 224 -6.98 -15.62 -1.59
C ASP A 224 -7.09 -14.85 -0.28
N LEU A 225 -7.64 -15.53 0.74
CA LEU A 225 -7.69 -15.03 2.11
C LEU A 225 -6.81 -15.90 3.01
N THR A 226 -5.90 -15.26 3.73
CA THR A 226 -5.06 -15.89 4.76
C THR A 226 -5.23 -15.18 6.09
N VAL A 227 -5.62 -15.92 7.13
CA VAL A 227 -5.65 -15.42 8.51
C VAL A 227 -4.73 -16.30 9.37
N THR A 228 -3.80 -15.66 10.05
CA THR A 228 -2.85 -16.32 10.96
C THR A 228 -2.95 -15.70 12.34
N LEU A 229 -3.35 -16.49 13.33
CA LEU A 229 -3.29 -16.11 14.74
C LEU A 229 -2.02 -16.69 15.36
N THR A 230 -1.19 -15.81 15.89
CA THR A 230 0.06 -16.19 16.60
C THR A 230 -0.18 -16.34 18.09
N GLU A 231 0.60 -17.16 18.76
CA GLU A 231 0.56 -17.34 20.22
C GLU A 231 1.00 -16.06 20.96
#